data_40cbc6bb3482c5e0c0b34f76986fb929
#
_entry.id   40cbc6bb3482c5e0c0b34f76986fb929
#
_cell.length_a   1.000
_cell.length_b   1.000
_cell.length_c   1.000
_cell.angle_alpha   90.00
_cell.angle_beta   90.00
_cell.angle_gamma   90.00
#
_symmetry.space_group_name_H-M   'P 1'
#
loop_
_entity.id
_entity.type
_entity.pdbx_description
1 polymer ?
#
loop_
_entity_poly.entity_id
_entity_poly.type
_entity_poly.pdbx_seq_one_letter_code
_entity_poly.pdbx_strand_id
1 'polypeptide(L)'
;MIKRLKNLSIVLLAFLLSGCVKMNMTLDVSSNGKVKTSVRMLASTDTLKTSGTEESAFTKSLKEQFTKNNKDVSAHVIKETHDGKQYVGVEASNALSSSIKAIVKDGRVQVTIPMKTFTSALTDNNITTDTLNNFNMNEESLKKNGVEMKLVFNMPDKAKSNIGEVKGNKVTVDLLHEILKNDAQAENIVVSSKTGKTFDAKILFLIIGGIALIIAIILYALKKTKKEKH
;
A
#
# COMPACT_ATOMS: atom_id res chain seq x y z
N MET A 1 16.47 -11.62 -5.41
CA MET A 1 15.34 -10.80 -4.97
C MET A 1 14.45 -11.49 -3.93
N ILE A 2 14.19 -12.76 -4.05
CA ILE A 2 13.34 -13.59 -3.16
C ILE A 2 13.86 -13.66 -1.71
N LYS A 3 15.19 -13.63 -1.48
CA LYS A 3 15.77 -13.67 -0.11
C LYS A 3 15.34 -12.51 0.82
N ARG A 4 14.89 -11.36 0.28
CA ARG A 4 14.56 -10.17 1.07
C ARG A 4 13.17 -10.25 1.70
N LEU A 5 12.21 -10.87 1.00
CA LEU A 5 10.88 -11.13 1.57
C LEU A 5 10.93 -12.24 2.63
N LYS A 6 11.84 -13.21 2.50
CA LYS A 6 11.97 -14.32 3.47
C LYS A 6 12.24 -13.82 4.90
N ASN A 7 13.12 -12.82 5.07
CA ASN A 7 13.45 -12.31 6.40
C ASN A 7 12.30 -11.52 7.02
N LEU A 8 11.56 -10.74 6.21
CA LEU A 8 10.36 -10.03 6.66
C LEU A 8 9.26 -11.00 7.10
N SER A 9 9.13 -12.10 6.36
CA SER A 9 8.11 -13.12 6.62
C SER A 9 8.40 -13.97 7.87
N ILE A 10 9.67 -14.26 8.18
CA ILE A 10 10.04 -15.00 9.41
C ILE A 10 9.76 -14.14 10.65
N VAL A 11 10.06 -12.85 10.58
CA VAL A 11 9.75 -11.91 11.67
C VAL A 11 8.25 -11.75 11.82
N LEU A 12 7.52 -11.62 10.72
CA LEU A 12 6.07 -11.57 10.73
C LEU A 12 5.48 -12.83 11.39
N LEU A 13 5.99 -14.01 11.07
CA LEU A 13 5.54 -15.27 11.65
C LEU A 13 5.80 -15.34 13.17
N ALA A 14 6.97 -14.90 13.63
CA ALA A 14 7.30 -14.86 15.06
C ALA A 14 6.36 -13.91 15.83
N PHE A 15 5.94 -12.80 15.21
CA PHE A 15 5.00 -11.85 15.82
C PHE A 15 3.53 -12.30 15.73
N LEU A 16 3.13 -13.07 14.72
CA LEU A 16 1.81 -13.70 14.66
C LEU A 16 1.59 -14.63 15.87
N LEU A 17 2.66 -15.27 16.36
CA LEU A 17 2.62 -16.15 17.53
C LEU A 17 2.40 -15.38 18.85
N SER A 18 2.81 -14.13 18.91
CA SER A 18 2.68 -13.31 20.15
C SER A 18 1.36 -12.54 20.27
N GLY A 19 0.52 -12.52 19.22
CA GLY A 19 -0.74 -11.77 19.17
C GLY A 19 -0.55 -10.25 19.05
N CYS A 20 -1.64 -9.52 18.76
CA CYS A 20 -1.68 -8.06 18.72
C CYS A 20 -0.66 -7.38 17.77
N VAL A 21 -0.55 -7.89 16.54
CA VAL A 21 0.26 -7.28 15.48
C VAL A 21 -0.66 -6.71 14.40
N LYS A 22 -0.40 -5.47 14.00
CA LYS A 22 -1.08 -4.85 12.87
C LYS A 22 -0.08 -4.58 11.77
N MET A 23 -0.36 -5.08 10.58
CA MET A 23 0.40 -4.84 9.37
C MET A 23 -0.49 -4.22 8.31
N ASN A 24 -0.16 -3.02 7.88
CA ASN A 24 -0.87 -2.34 6.81
C ASN A 24 0.12 -2.00 5.70
N MET A 25 -0.15 -2.50 4.51
CA MET A 25 0.56 -2.13 3.30
C MET A 25 -0.34 -1.26 2.42
N THR A 26 0.16 -0.12 1.99
CA THR A 26 -0.56 0.80 1.11
C THR A 26 0.23 0.98 -0.19
N LEU A 27 -0.48 0.89 -1.29
CA LEU A 27 0.01 1.15 -2.64
C LEU A 27 -0.76 2.33 -3.22
N ASP A 28 -0.08 3.45 -3.41
CA ASP A 28 -0.61 4.61 -4.12
C ASP A 28 -0.20 4.51 -5.59
N VAL A 29 -1.17 4.24 -6.43
CA VAL A 29 -0.99 4.00 -7.87
C VAL A 29 -1.40 5.23 -8.64
N SER A 30 -0.49 5.82 -9.38
CA SER A 30 -0.75 6.98 -10.21
C SER A 30 -1.18 6.59 -11.62
N SER A 31 -1.81 7.51 -12.35
CA SER A 31 -2.31 7.33 -13.72
C SER A 31 -1.23 6.94 -14.73
N ASN A 32 0.03 7.30 -14.46
CA ASN A 32 1.18 6.95 -15.31
C ASN A 32 1.86 5.63 -14.90
N GLY A 33 1.25 4.86 -13.98
CA GLY A 33 1.77 3.56 -13.53
C GLY A 33 2.87 3.64 -12.47
N LYS A 34 3.21 4.82 -11.96
CA LYS A 34 4.10 4.90 -10.80
C LYS A 34 3.38 4.39 -9.55
N VAL A 35 4.06 3.55 -8.77
CA VAL A 35 3.56 3.00 -7.52
C VAL A 35 4.44 3.49 -6.38
N LYS A 36 3.83 4.16 -5.41
CA LYS A 36 4.45 4.43 -4.11
C LYS A 36 3.93 3.42 -3.11
N THR A 37 4.79 2.94 -2.25
CA THR A 37 4.42 1.95 -1.25
C THR A 37 4.72 2.46 0.15
N SER A 38 3.82 2.18 1.10
CA SER A 38 4.06 2.35 2.53
C SER A 38 3.72 1.05 3.23
N VAL A 39 4.57 0.65 4.17
CA VAL A 39 4.35 -0.52 5.03
C VAL A 39 4.39 -0.04 6.47
N ARG A 40 3.31 -0.25 7.20
CA ARG A 40 3.21 0.02 8.63
C ARG A 40 3.14 -1.31 9.37
N MET A 41 4.00 -1.48 10.34
CA MET A 41 4.06 -2.66 11.17
C MET A 41 4.08 -2.25 12.64
N LEU A 42 3.06 -2.67 13.38
CA LEU A 42 2.81 -2.27 14.76
C LEU A 42 2.66 -3.52 15.64
N ALA A 43 3.19 -3.45 16.85
CA ALA A 43 2.91 -4.43 17.90
C ALA A 43 2.32 -3.71 19.12
N SER A 44 1.43 -4.38 19.85
CA SER A 44 0.92 -3.87 21.11
C SER A 44 2.04 -3.79 22.15
N THR A 45 2.11 -2.68 22.88
CA THR A 45 3.10 -2.50 23.95
C THR A 45 2.96 -3.54 25.05
N ASP A 46 1.73 -3.99 25.32
CA ASP A 46 1.48 -5.05 26.31
C ASP A 46 2.05 -6.39 25.84
N THR A 47 1.89 -6.71 24.56
CA THR A 47 2.48 -7.94 23.99
C THR A 47 4.00 -7.91 24.05
N LEU A 48 4.62 -6.77 23.74
CA LEU A 48 6.07 -6.61 23.82
C LEU A 48 6.56 -6.81 25.27
N LYS A 49 5.88 -6.20 26.25
CA LYS A 49 6.20 -6.38 27.66
C LYS A 49 6.08 -7.85 28.09
N THR A 50 4.99 -8.51 27.71
CA THR A 50 4.76 -9.93 28.06
C THR A 50 5.83 -10.85 27.45
N SER A 51 6.32 -10.53 26.25
CA SER A 51 7.41 -11.27 25.61
C SER A 51 8.80 -10.88 26.09
N GLY A 52 8.93 -9.92 27.01
CA GLY A 52 10.21 -9.41 27.49
C GLY A 52 10.97 -8.60 26.44
N THR A 53 10.27 -8.10 25.40
CA THR A 53 10.89 -7.36 24.30
C THR A 53 10.78 -5.85 24.56
N GLU A 54 11.90 -5.15 24.60
CA GLU A 54 11.94 -3.69 24.71
C GLU A 54 11.42 -3.02 23.43
N GLU A 55 10.55 -2.00 23.57
CA GLU A 55 10.01 -1.23 22.44
C GLU A 55 11.12 -0.68 21.51
N SER A 56 12.21 -0.20 22.13
CA SER A 56 13.35 0.34 21.41
C SER A 56 14.08 -0.72 20.58
N ALA A 57 14.27 -1.92 21.13
CA ALA A 57 14.89 -3.04 20.44
C ALA A 57 14.01 -3.53 19.28
N PHE A 58 12.71 -3.64 19.50
CA PHE A 58 11.73 -4.01 18.49
C PHE A 58 11.72 -3.03 17.30
N THR A 59 11.56 -1.74 17.58
CA THR A 59 11.49 -0.72 16.52
C THR A 59 12.80 -0.55 15.78
N LYS A 60 13.95 -0.68 16.48
CA LYS A 60 15.27 -0.68 15.84
C LYS A 60 15.41 -1.86 14.89
N SER A 61 15.06 -3.06 15.32
CA SER A 61 15.13 -4.27 14.48
C SER A 61 14.26 -4.14 13.22
N LEU A 62 13.01 -3.66 13.37
CA LEU A 62 12.12 -3.41 12.21
C LEU A 62 12.71 -2.38 11.26
N LYS A 63 13.21 -1.27 11.79
CA LYS A 63 13.80 -0.21 10.97
C LYS A 63 15.00 -0.74 10.18
N GLU A 64 15.89 -1.46 10.83
CA GLU A 64 17.05 -2.08 10.18
C GLU A 64 16.64 -3.06 9.07
N GLN A 65 15.60 -3.87 9.30
CA GLN A 65 15.09 -4.80 8.29
C GLN A 65 14.56 -4.08 7.04
N PHE A 66 13.84 -2.98 7.20
CA PHE A 66 13.35 -2.20 6.07
C PHE A 66 14.47 -1.49 5.32
N THR A 67 15.50 -0.98 6.02
CA THR A 67 16.53 -0.11 5.43
C THR A 67 17.80 -0.85 5.01
N LYS A 68 18.11 -2.02 5.59
CA LYS A 68 19.39 -2.74 5.49
C LYS A 68 19.94 -2.95 4.07
N ASN A 69 19.10 -2.97 3.05
CA ASN A 69 19.54 -3.24 1.67
C ASN A 69 18.83 -2.35 0.66
N ASN A 70 18.27 -1.24 1.11
CA ASN A 70 17.50 -0.37 0.24
C ASN A 70 17.65 1.10 0.67
N LYS A 71 18.52 1.82 -0.05
CA LYS A 71 18.81 3.23 0.25
C LYS A 71 17.63 4.17 0.01
N ASP A 72 16.65 3.72 -0.78
CA ASP A 72 15.45 4.52 -1.13
C ASP A 72 14.31 4.35 -0.12
N VAL A 73 14.48 3.47 0.88
CA VAL A 73 13.49 3.27 1.94
C VAL A 73 13.73 4.25 3.07
N SER A 74 12.71 5.06 3.36
CA SER A 74 12.64 5.86 4.58
C SER A 74 11.81 5.12 5.61
N ALA A 75 12.35 4.92 6.82
CA ALA A 75 11.65 4.24 7.90
C ALA A 75 11.71 5.07 9.19
N HIS A 76 10.57 5.29 9.83
CA HIS A 76 10.43 6.04 11.07
C HIS A 76 9.57 5.29 12.09
N VAL A 77 9.85 5.53 13.37
CA VAL A 77 9.11 4.95 14.48
C VAL A 77 7.77 5.67 14.62
N ILE A 78 6.70 4.89 14.80
CA ILE A 78 5.35 5.40 15.05
C ILE A 78 4.79 4.81 16.33
N LYS A 79 3.94 5.60 17.02
CA LYS A 79 3.17 5.16 18.18
C LYS A 79 1.72 5.55 17.96
N GLU A 80 0.81 4.63 18.21
CA GLU A 80 -0.62 4.82 17.97
C GLU A 80 -1.44 4.17 19.08
N THR A 81 -2.67 4.65 19.25
CA THR A 81 -3.65 4.04 20.14
C THR A 81 -4.83 3.54 19.31
N HIS A 82 -5.16 2.26 19.44
CA HIS A 82 -6.31 1.62 18.81
C HIS A 82 -7.12 0.89 19.86
N ASP A 83 -8.40 1.19 19.96
CA ASP A 83 -9.33 0.56 20.93
C ASP A 83 -8.80 0.60 22.38
N GLY A 84 -8.21 1.73 22.77
CA GLY A 84 -7.61 1.94 24.10
C GLY A 84 -6.28 1.23 24.34
N LYS A 85 -5.76 0.44 23.41
CA LYS A 85 -4.46 -0.22 23.50
C LYS A 85 -3.38 0.59 22.76
N GLN A 86 -2.21 0.68 23.38
CA GLN A 86 -1.06 1.34 22.77
C GLN A 86 -0.29 0.39 21.86
N TYR A 87 0.12 0.90 20.73
CA TYR A 87 0.93 0.20 19.73
C TYR A 87 2.18 1.01 19.42
N VAL A 88 3.28 0.32 19.18
CA VAL A 88 4.54 0.89 18.72
C VAL A 88 5.04 0.11 17.52
N GLY A 89 5.69 0.78 16.60
CA GLY A 89 6.23 0.13 15.42
C GLY A 89 6.95 1.05 14.47
N VAL A 90 6.95 0.68 13.21
CA VAL A 90 7.66 1.40 12.15
C VAL A 90 6.75 1.57 10.93
N GLU A 91 6.79 2.76 10.36
CA GLU A 91 6.29 3.03 9.01
C GLU A 91 7.47 3.19 8.06
N ALA A 92 7.47 2.41 6.98
CA ALA A 92 8.51 2.42 5.95
C ALA A 92 7.91 2.80 4.60
N SER A 93 8.38 3.90 4.02
CA SER A 93 7.99 4.36 2.69
C SER A 93 8.91 3.76 1.64
N ASN A 94 8.35 3.44 0.45
CA ASN A 94 9.03 2.83 -0.69
C ASN A 94 9.62 1.43 -0.44
N ALA A 95 9.18 0.74 0.63
CA ALA A 95 9.72 -0.55 1.03
C ALA A 95 9.58 -1.66 -0.04
N LEU A 96 8.56 -1.57 -0.90
CA LEU A 96 8.23 -2.55 -1.94
C LEU A 96 8.22 -1.97 -3.37
N SER A 97 8.57 -0.71 -3.55
CA SER A 97 8.42 0.00 -4.84
C SER A 97 9.20 -0.64 -5.99
N SER A 98 10.34 -1.29 -5.71
CA SER A 98 11.13 -2.01 -6.71
C SER A 98 10.55 -3.37 -7.13
N SER A 99 9.62 -3.91 -6.33
CA SER A 99 9.06 -5.25 -6.54
C SER A 99 7.66 -5.22 -7.15
N ILE A 100 6.94 -4.10 -7.02
CA ILE A 100 5.57 -3.95 -7.51
C ILE A 100 5.55 -2.96 -8.66
N LYS A 101 5.04 -3.42 -9.80
CA LYS A 101 4.89 -2.59 -11.00
C LYS A 101 3.43 -2.54 -11.42
N ALA A 102 2.99 -1.38 -11.85
CA ALA A 102 1.72 -1.21 -12.54
C ALA A 102 1.95 -1.19 -14.05
N ILE A 103 1.06 -1.86 -14.77
CA ILE A 103 1.03 -1.84 -16.24
C ILE A 103 -0.03 -0.84 -16.67
N VAL A 104 0.36 0.10 -17.53
CA VAL A 104 -0.56 1.05 -18.15
C VAL A 104 -0.77 0.64 -19.61
N LYS A 105 -2.01 0.31 -19.97
CA LYS A 105 -2.40 -0.10 -21.30
C LYS A 105 -3.85 0.30 -21.57
N ASP A 106 -4.16 0.78 -22.77
CA ASP A 106 -5.51 1.08 -23.26
C ASP A 106 -6.32 1.99 -22.29
N GLY A 107 -5.67 3.03 -21.74
CA GLY A 107 -6.29 3.97 -20.81
C GLY A 107 -6.63 3.37 -19.43
N ARG A 108 -6.05 2.24 -19.10
CA ARG A 108 -6.18 1.56 -17.81
C ARG A 108 -4.83 1.38 -17.15
N VAL A 109 -4.83 1.39 -15.82
CA VAL A 109 -3.69 0.98 -15.01
C VAL A 109 -4.08 -0.28 -14.23
N GLN A 110 -3.19 -1.25 -14.19
CA GLN A 110 -3.38 -2.52 -13.50
C GLN A 110 -2.15 -2.85 -12.67
N VAL A 111 -2.39 -3.25 -11.42
CA VAL A 111 -1.40 -3.84 -10.52
C VAL A 111 -1.72 -5.31 -10.34
N THR A 112 -0.70 -6.15 -10.45
CA THR A 112 -0.82 -7.60 -10.21
C THR A 112 0.22 -8.01 -9.19
N ILE A 113 -0.22 -8.63 -8.08
CA ILE A 113 0.65 -9.14 -7.03
C ILE A 113 0.37 -10.61 -6.84
N PRO A 114 1.36 -11.51 -7.04
CA PRO A 114 1.18 -12.94 -6.78
C PRO A 114 0.93 -13.20 -5.29
N MET A 115 -0.10 -13.96 -4.94
CA MET A 115 -0.37 -14.35 -3.54
C MET A 115 0.82 -15.07 -2.89
N LYS A 116 1.57 -15.84 -3.66
CA LYS A 116 2.82 -16.46 -3.19
C LYS A 116 3.82 -15.46 -2.60
N THR A 117 3.71 -14.19 -2.93
CA THR A 117 4.54 -13.12 -2.35
C THR A 117 4.34 -13.02 -0.83
N PHE A 118 3.13 -13.32 -0.36
CA PHE A 118 2.75 -13.27 1.06
C PHE A 118 2.81 -14.64 1.73
N THR A 119 2.57 -15.72 0.96
CA THR A 119 2.52 -17.08 1.50
C THR A 119 3.86 -17.81 1.47
N SER A 120 4.84 -17.34 0.70
CA SER A 120 6.14 -18.03 0.52
C SER A 120 6.87 -18.32 1.84
N ALA A 121 6.73 -17.46 2.84
CA ALA A 121 7.35 -17.70 4.14
C ALA A 121 6.71 -18.89 4.89
N LEU A 122 5.42 -19.08 4.74
CA LEU A 122 4.72 -20.22 5.32
C LEU A 122 5.12 -21.49 4.58
N THR A 123 5.03 -21.48 3.25
CA THR A 123 5.35 -22.65 2.41
C THR A 123 6.81 -23.06 2.48
N ASP A 124 7.73 -22.10 2.48
CA ASP A 124 9.17 -22.37 2.58
C ASP A 124 9.58 -22.98 3.94
N ASN A 125 8.77 -22.82 4.98
CA ASN A 125 8.97 -23.41 6.30
C ASN A 125 8.02 -24.59 6.58
N ASN A 126 7.35 -25.13 5.56
CA ASN A 126 6.37 -26.21 5.66
C ASN A 126 5.24 -25.93 6.66
N ILE A 127 4.88 -24.66 6.83
CA ILE A 127 3.77 -24.27 7.69
C ILE A 127 2.50 -24.32 6.84
N THR A 128 1.68 -25.32 7.10
CA THR A 128 0.37 -25.49 6.46
C THR A 128 -0.73 -24.87 7.31
N THR A 129 -1.89 -24.65 6.71
CA THR A 129 -3.10 -24.22 7.44
C THR A 129 -3.45 -25.20 8.57
N ASP A 130 -3.26 -26.50 8.34
CA ASP A 130 -3.49 -27.52 9.38
C ASP A 130 -2.52 -27.36 10.53
N THR A 131 -1.25 -27.06 10.25
CA THR A 131 -0.25 -26.76 11.29
C THR A 131 -0.69 -25.57 12.13
N LEU A 132 -1.16 -24.48 11.49
CA LEU A 132 -1.65 -23.30 12.19
C LEU A 132 -2.89 -23.61 13.03
N ASN A 133 -3.82 -24.37 12.51
CA ASN A 133 -5.03 -24.79 13.23
C ASN A 133 -4.71 -25.65 14.46
N ASN A 134 -3.72 -26.53 14.37
CA ASN A 134 -3.27 -27.37 15.51
C ASN A 134 -2.70 -26.51 16.66
N PHE A 135 -2.21 -25.32 16.36
CA PHE A 135 -1.77 -24.34 17.37
C PHE A 135 -2.86 -23.32 17.75
N ASN A 136 -4.13 -23.56 17.42
CA ASN A 136 -5.25 -22.60 17.57
C ASN A 136 -5.00 -21.26 16.85
N MET A 137 -4.23 -21.25 15.80
CA MET A 137 -3.92 -20.06 15.00
C MET A 137 -4.85 -19.95 13.77
N ASN A 138 -6.13 -20.21 13.97
CA ASN A 138 -7.14 -19.97 12.95
C ASN A 138 -7.44 -18.46 12.84
N GLU A 139 -8.10 -18.07 11.78
CA GLU A 139 -8.42 -16.66 11.49
C GLU A 139 -9.14 -15.97 12.63
N GLU A 140 -10.14 -16.64 13.23
CA GLU A 140 -10.94 -16.09 14.31
C GLU A 140 -10.10 -15.80 15.55
N SER A 141 -9.27 -16.77 15.97
CA SER A 141 -8.39 -16.61 17.13
C SER A 141 -7.35 -15.53 16.94
N LEU A 142 -6.75 -15.44 15.74
CA LEU A 142 -5.79 -14.41 15.40
C LEU A 142 -6.42 -13.01 15.41
N LYS A 143 -7.60 -12.86 14.80
CA LYS A 143 -8.35 -11.59 14.83
C LYS A 143 -8.78 -11.19 16.22
N LYS A 144 -9.26 -12.15 17.02
CA LYS A 144 -9.60 -11.93 18.44
C LYS A 144 -8.40 -11.47 19.25
N ASN A 145 -7.21 -11.96 18.95
CA ASN A 145 -5.95 -11.53 19.56
C ASN A 145 -5.41 -10.22 18.96
N GLY A 146 -6.14 -9.58 18.04
CA GLY A 146 -5.79 -8.27 17.47
C GLY A 146 -4.78 -8.33 16.34
N VAL A 147 -4.58 -9.50 15.72
CA VAL A 147 -3.79 -9.62 14.50
C VAL A 147 -4.58 -9.07 13.32
N GLU A 148 -3.99 -8.13 12.62
CA GLU A 148 -4.57 -7.49 11.44
C GLU A 148 -3.51 -7.40 10.33
N MET A 149 -3.86 -7.87 9.13
CA MET A 149 -2.99 -7.75 7.95
C MET A 149 -3.81 -7.23 6.78
N LYS A 150 -3.56 -6.00 6.36
CA LYS A 150 -4.30 -5.35 5.27
C LYS A 150 -3.38 -4.91 4.15
N LEU A 151 -3.88 -5.07 2.94
CA LEU A 151 -3.28 -4.51 1.74
C LEU A 151 -4.28 -3.53 1.12
N VAL A 152 -3.86 -2.28 0.97
CA VAL A 152 -4.69 -1.19 0.49
C VAL A 152 -4.13 -0.68 -0.83
N PHE A 153 -4.97 -0.57 -1.84
CA PHE A 153 -4.65 0.06 -3.11
C PHE A 153 -5.45 1.36 -3.22
N ASN A 154 -4.76 2.47 -3.43
CA ASN A 154 -5.36 3.73 -3.82
C ASN A 154 -5.09 3.91 -5.33
N MET A 155 -6.14 3.73 -6.12
CA MET A 155 -6.09 3.78 -7.58
C MET A 155 -6.41 5.19 -8.09
N PRO A 156 -5.99 5.57 -9.31
CA PRO A 156 -6.25 6.92 -9.85
C PRO A 156 -7.72 7.20 -10.15
N ASP A 157 -8.55 6.16 -10.33
CA ASP A 157 -9.99 6.28 -10.60
C ASP A 157 -10.72 5.06 -9.99
N LYS A 158 -12.03 4.95 -10.19
CA LYS A 158 -12.87 3.83 -9.71
C LYS A 158 -12.19 2.49 -9.96
N ALA A 159 -11.89 1.81 -8.87
CA ALA A 159 -11.17 0.55 -8.88
C ALA A 159 -12.07 -0.62 -9.23
N LYS A 160 -11.45 -1.68 -9.77
CA LYS A 160 -11.98 -3.04 -9.87
C LYS A 160 -10.93 -3.99 -9.29
N SER A 161 -11.36 -4.99 -8.57
CA SER A 161 -10.49 -6.02 -8.01
C SER A 161 -11.14 -7.40 -8.13
N ASN A 162 -10.32 -8.44 -8.21
CA ASN A 162 -10.80 -9.83 -8.15
C ASN A 162 -11.02 -10.30 -6.70
N ILE A 163 -10.39 -9.65 -5.71
CA ILE A 163 -10.55 -9.94 -4.28
C ILE A 163 -10.58 -8.66 -3.45
N GLY A 164 -11.08 -8.76 -2.21
CA GLY A 164 -11.16 -7.66 -1.27
C GLY A 164 -12.37 -6.74 -1.48
N GLU A 165 -12.48 -5.74 -0.63
CA GLU A 165 -13.55 -4.75 -0.63
C GLU A 165 -13.18 -3.55 -1.50
N VAL A 166 -14.07 -3.15 -2.41
CA VAL A 166 -13.88 -2.01 -3.31
C VAL A 166 -14.80 -0.86 -2.88
N LYS A 167 -14.21 0.30 -2.53
CA LYS A 167 -14.93 1.55 -2.22
C LYS A 167 -14.37 2.69 -3.08
N GLY A 168 -15.05 3.02 -4.15
CA GLY A 168 -14.63 4.07 -5.09
C GLY A 168 -13.30 3.72 -5.77
N ASN A 169 -12.25 4.48 -5.48
CA ASN A 169 -10.89 4.25 -5.98
C ASN A 169 -10.00 3.44 -5.02
N LYS A 170 -10.53 3.04 -3.87
CA LYS A 170 -9.81 2.28 -2.86
C LYS A 170 -10.22 0.82 -2.89
N VAL A 171 -9.23 -0.08 -2.84
CA VAL A 171 -9.41 -1.52 -2.63
C VAL A 171 -8.71 -1.90 -1.33
N THR A 172 -9.40 -2.64 -0.47
CA THR A 172 -8.83 -3.17 0.77
C THR A 172 -8.94 -4.69 0.76
N VAL A 173 -7.80 -5.35 0.84
CA VAL A 173 -7.69 -6.82 0.92
C VAL A 173 -7.30 -7.20 2.33
N ASP A 174 -8.09 -8.05 2.98
CA ASP A 174 -7.73 -8.69 4.24
C ASP A 174 -6.76 -9.83 3.94
N LEU A 175 -5.46 -9.54 4.04
CA LEU A 175 -4.41 -10.53 3.74
C LEU A 175 -4.42 -11.70 4.71
N LEU A 176 -4.81 -11.49 5.98
CA LEU A 176 -4.90 -12.58 6.95
C LEU A 176 -5.92 -13.61 6.49
N HIS A 177 -7.10 -13.13 6.07
CA HIS A 177 -8.15 -13.99 5.51
C HIS A 177 -7.68 -14.75 4.27
N GLU A 178 -7.09 -14.04 3.31
CA GLU A 178 -6.65 -14.65 2.04
C GLU A 178 -5.49 -15.64 2.22
N ILE A 179 -4.59 -15.41 3.18
CA ILE A 179 -3.48 -16.32 3.49
C ILE A 179 -3.98 -17.59 4.17
N LEU A 180 -4.96 -17.46 5.07
CA LEU A 180 -5.48 -18.59 5.85
C LEU A 180 -6.58 -19.38 5.14
N LYS A 181 -7.16 -18.81 4.11
CA LYS A 181 -8.11 -19.50 3.24
C LYS A 181 -7.39 -20.67 2.56
N ASN A 182 -7.94 -21.88 2.71
CA ASN A 182 -7.29 -23.14 2.34
C ASN A 182 -6.94 -23.29 0.84
N ASP A 183 -7.43 -22.41 -0.01
CA ASP A 183 -7.14 -22.33 -1.44
C ASP A 183 -6.02 -21.35 -1.79
N ALA A 184 -5.05 -21.16 -0.91
CA ALA A 184 -3.89 -20.26 -1.12
C ALA A 184 -3.00 -20.62 -2.34
N GLN A 185 -3.40 -21.57 -3.16
CA GLN A 185 -2.94 -21.71 -4.55
C GLN A 185 -3.53 -20.60 -5.44
N ALA A 186 -4.41 -19.79 -4.88
CA ALA A 186 -5.05 -18.72 -5.58
C ALA A 186 -4.00 -17.70 -5.99
N GLU A 187 -3.83 -17.65 -7.19
CA GLU A 187 -3.95 -16.55 -8.11
C GLU A 187 -3.39 -15.23 -7.59
N ASN A 188 -3.16 -14.39 -8.51
CA ASN A 188 -2.68 -13.04 -8.29
C ASN A 188 -3.80 -12.16 -7.71
N ILE A 189 -3.46 -11.25 -6.83
CA ILE A 189 -4.28 -10.08 -6.53
C ILE A 189 -4.18 -9.17 -7.75
N VAL A 190 -5.31 -8.90 -8.40
CA VAL A 190 -5.39 -8.05 -9.59
C VAL A 190 -6.29 -6.87 -9.29
N VAL A 191 -5.71 -5.67 -9.30
CA VAL A 191 -6.44 -4.41 -9.10
C VAL A 191 -6.24 -3.54 -10.32
N SER A 192 -7.31 -3.00 -10.86
CA SER A 192 -7.26 -2.13 -12.03
C SER A 192 -8.22 -0.94 -11.91
N SER A 193 -7.88 0.15 -12.57
CA SER A 193 -8.78 1.29 -12.77
C SER A 193 -8.55 1.92 -14.15
N LYS A 194 -9.39 2.88 -14.53
CA LYS A 194 -9.02 3.83 -15.58
C LYS A 194 -7.85 4.68 -15.10
N THR A 195 -7.08 5.23 -16.02
CA THR A 195 -5.96 6.15 -15.70
C THR A 195 -6.43 7.51 -15.15
N GLY A 196 -7.75 7.66 -14.90
CA GLY A 196 -8.36 8.92 -14.52
C GLY A 196 -8.57 9.84 -15.73
N LYS A 197 -9.19 10.96 -15.53
CA LYS A 197 -9.32 11.98 -16.60
C LYS A 197 -7.91 12.45 -16.93
N THR A 198 -7.30 11.93 -17.99
CA THR A 198 -6.35 12.73 -18.76
C THR A 198 -7.11 14.01 -19.09
N PHE A 199 -6.59 15.15 -18.68
CA PHE A 199 -7.11 16.45 -19.14
C PHE A 199 -7.25 16.29 -20.66
N ASP A 200 -8.51 16.32 -21.13
CA ASP A 200 -8.76 16.14 -22.55
C ASP A 200 -7.96 17.23 -23.23
N ALA A 201 -7.02 16.85 -24.08
CA ALA A 201 -6.18 17.82 -24.79
C ALA A 201 -7.03 18.90 -25.44
N LYS A 202 -8.26 18.56 -25.86
CA LYS A 202 -9.26 19.50 -26.38
C LYS A 202 -9.65 20.58 -25.36
N ILE A 203 -9.80 20.22 -24.06
CA ILE A 203 -10.12 21.21 -22.99
C ILE A 203 -8.90 22.11 -22.77
N LEU A 204 -7.69 21.57 -22.79
CA LEU A 204 -6.47 22.37 -22.69
C LEU A 204 -6.32 23.34 -23.86
N PHE A 205 -6.60 22.89 -25.10
CA PHE A 205 -6.61 23.76 -26.28
C PHE A 205 -7.70 24.84 -26.22
N LEU A 206 -8.89 24.54 -25.68
CA LEU A 206 -9.95 25.52 -25.47
C LEU A 206 -9.55 26.59 -24.44
N ILE A 207 -8.89 26.22 -23.36
CA ILE A 207 -8.41 27.14 -22.34
C ILE A 207 -7.30 28.04 -22.91
N ILE A 208 -6.31 27.47 -23.58
CA ILE A 208 -5.21 28.23 -24.21
C ILE A 208 -5.75 29.15 -25.32
N GLY A 209 -6.65 28.66 -26.15
CA GLY A 209 -7.30 29.45 -27.21
C GLY A 209 -8.14 30.60 -26.65
N GLY A 210 -8.88 30.35 -25.56
CA GLY A 210 -9.65 31.38 -24.85
C GLY A 210 -8.77 32.50 -24.27
N ILE A 211 -7.66 32.14 -23.63
CA ILE A 211 -6.68 33.11 -23.11
C ILE A 211 -6.07 33.95 -24.24
N ALA A 212 -5.68 33.33 -25.33
CA ALA A 212 -5.11 34.02 -26.50
C ALA A 212 -6.11 35.01 -27.11
N LEU A 213 -7.40 34.66 -27.17
CA LEU A 213 -8.46 35.53 -27.66
C LEU A 213 -8.67 36.78 -26.75
N ILE A 214 -8.67 36.59 -25.44
CA ILE A 214 -8.79 37.66 -24.45
C ILE A 214 -7.59 38.62 -24.59
N ILE A 215 -6.38 38.13 -24.71
CA ILE A 215 -5.17 38.94 -24.92
C ILE A 215 -5.29 39.74 -26.22
N ALA A 216 -5.75 39.13 -27.32
CA ALA A 216 -5.94 39.80 -28.59
C ALA A 216 -6.97 40.97 -28.50
N ILE A 217 -8.09 40.75 -27.77
CA ILE A 217 -9.12 41.77 -27.54
C ILE A 217 -8.54 42.95 -26.74
N ILE A 218 -7.77 42.66 -25.67
CA ILE A 218 -7.13 43.70 -24.84
C ILE A 218 -6.15 44.53 -25.69
N LEU A 219 -5.31 43.88 -26.47
CA LEU A 219 -4.34 44.56 -27.33
C LEU A 219 -5.02 45.41 -28.41
N TYR A 220 -6.12 44.94 -28.97
CA TYR A 220 -6.91 45.67 -29.93
C TYR A 220 -7.56 46.92 -29.29
N ALA A 221 -8.14 46.79 -28.11
CA ALA A 221 -8.73 47.93 -27.36
C ALA A 221 -7.67 49.01 -27.03
N LEU A 222 -6.48 48.57 -26.56
CA LEU A 222 -5.38 49.48 -26.26
C LEU A 222 -4.85 50.21 -27.51
N LYS A 223 -4.86 49.57 -28.68
CA LYS A 223 -4.44 50.17 -29.95
C LYS A 223 -5.44 51.21 -30.45
N LYS A 224 -6.76 50.98 -30.22
CA LYS A 224 -7.83 51.91 -30.59
C LYS A 224 -7.78 53.18 -29.73
N THR A 225 -7.61 53.06 -28.43
CA THR A 225 -7.53 54.20 -27.50
C THR A 225 -6.28 55.07 -27.76
N LYS A 226 -5.20 54.50 -28.33
CA LYS A 226 -3.99 55.26 -28.70
C LYS A 226 -4.18 56.06 -29.99
N LYS A 227 -5.09 55.64 -30.90
CA LYS A 227 -5.41 56.37 -32.17
C LYS A 227 -6.35 57.54 -31.97
N GLU A 228 -7.16 57.59 -30.90
CA GLU A 228 -8.10 58.64 -30.62
C GLU A 228 -7.46 59.82 -29.83
N LYS A 229 -6.18 59.71 -29.44
CA LYS A 229 -5.44 60.75 -28.71
C LYS A 229 -4.42 61.51 -29.57
N HIS A 230 -4.42 61.32 -30.87
CA HIS A 230 -3.67 62.09 -31.86
C HIS A 230 -4.64 62.65 -32.90
#